data_10d58e31a683ebfd6eb085304ed6b8a6
#
_entry.id   10d58e31a683ebfd6eb085304ed6b8a6
#
_cell.length_a   1.000
_cell.length_b   1.000
_cell.length_c   1.000
_cell.angle_alpha   90.00
_cell.angle_beta   90.00
_cell.angle_gamma   90.00
#
_symmetry.space_group_name_H-M   'P 1'
#
loop_
_entity.id
_entity.type
_entity.pdbx_description
1 polymer ?
#
loop_
_entity_poly.entity_id
_entity_poly.type
_entity_poly.pdbx_seq_one_letter_code
_entity_poly.pdbx_strand_id
1 'polypeptide(L)'
;MADDSTVVLTDIKAALASAEKEAQKKPAALLVVGGDLNGTIFDLNLSETTVGRNADNVIPLEFNGISRYHFKVCIKGEGHIVVDTGSRNGTFLNNKKLEGELNLRKGDMIKLGSMALKYLPKGDPERLTYDKLQLEANTDGHTQCYNKTYFNNAINLEVKKSKVTGEPLSLILFDLDHFKNLNDNYGHD
;
A
#
# COMPACT_ATOMS: atom_id res chain seq x y z
N MET A 1 -9.61 -45.55 9.89
CA MET A 1 -9.90 -44.57 8.82
C MET A 1 -10.04 -43.22 9.53
N ALA A 2 -9.05 -42.36 9.44
CA ALA A 2 -9.20 -40.98 9.94
C ALA A 2 -10.23 -40.30 9.05
N ASP A 3 -11.22 -39.67 9.67
CA ASP A 3 -12.33 -38.99 9.01
C ASP A 3 -11.76 -37.85 8.14
N ASP A 4 -12.05 -37.83 6.85
CA ASP A 4 -11.58 -36.87 5.85
C ASP A 4 -11.85 -35.41 6.29
N SER A 5 -12.93 -35.20 7.05
CA SER A 5 -13.30 -33.93 7.67
C SER A 5 -12.30 -33.44 8.73
N THR A 6 -11.63 -34.33 9.43
CA THR A 6 -10.65 -34.00 10.48
C THR A 6 -9.32 -33.54 9.85
N VAL A 7 -8.92 -34.14 8.73
CA VAL A 7 -7.72 -33.77 7.98
C VAL A 7 -7.88 -32.36 7.39
N VAL A 8 -9.02 -32.09 6.73
CA VAL A 8 -9.32 -30.76 6.15
C VAL A 8 -9.34 -29.67 7.22
N LEU A 9 -9.91 -29.93 8.39
CA LEU A 9 -9.93 -28.96 9.50
C LEU A 9 -8.53 -28.67 10.06
N THR A 10 -7.65 -29.68 10.08
CA THR A 10 -6.27 -29.52 10.56
C THR A 10 -5.47 -28.68 9.59
N ASP A 11 -5.63 -28.90 8.28
CA ASP A 11 -4.96 -28.14 7.22
C ASP A 11 -5.41 -26.67 7.18
N ILE A 12 -6.71 -26.43 7.36
CA ILE A 12 -7.24 -25.06 7.45
C ILE A 12 -6.67 -24.32 8.68
N LYS A 13 -6.61 -24.96 9.84
CA LYS A 13 -6.02 -24.37 11.05
C LYS A 13 -4.54 -24.06 10.89
N ALA A 14 -3.79 -24.95 10.27
CA ALA A 14 -2.37 -24.74 9.98
C ALA A 14 -2.16 -23.56 9.01
N ALA A 15 -2.98 -23.47 7.96
CA ALA A 15 -2.95 -22.36 7.01
C ALA A 15 -3.30 -21.02 7.66
N LEU A 16 -4.32 -20.98 8.51
CA LEU A 16 -4.69 -19.78 9.26
C LEU A 16 -3.58 -19.33 10.21
N ALA A 17 -3.00 -20.26 10.98
CA ALA A 17 -1.89 -19.96 11.89
C ALA A 17 -0.64 -19.45 11.14
N SER A 18 -0.37 -19.96 9.93
CA SER A 18 0.71 -19.48 9.07
C SER A 18 0.44 -18.05 8.57
N ALA A 19 -0.77 -17.78 8.11
CA ALA A 19 -1.20 -16.44 7.67
C ALA A 19 -1.14 -15.44 8.82
N GLU A 20 -1.57 -15.80 10.02
CA GLU A 20 -1.46 -14.93 11.20
C GLU A 20 -0.01 -14.61 11.55
N LYS A 21 0.90 -15.56 11.50
CA LYS A 21 2.33 -15.34 11.73
C LYS A 21 2.94 -14.42 10.68
N GLU A 22 2.51 -14.55 9.44
CA GLU A 22 2.98 -13.68 8.36
C GLU A 22 2.43 -12.26 8.51
N ALA A 23 1.14 -12.11 8.83
CA ALA A 23 0.52 -10.83 9.11
C ALA A 23 1.23 -10.09 10.26
N GLN A 24 1.62 -10.79 11.33
CA GLN A 24 2.32 -10.19 12.49
C GLN A 24 3.63 -9.50 12.13
N LYS A 25 4.26 -9.88 11.01
CA LYS A 25 5.48 -9.24 10.51
C LYS A 25 5.21 -7.93 9.79
N LYS A 26 3.97 -7.70 9.34
CA LYS A 26 3.60 -6.51 8.59
C LYS A 26 3.38 -5.31 9.53
N PRO A 27 3.95 -4.14 9.21
CA PRO A 27 3.70 -2.93 9.97
C PRO A 27 2.25 -2.48 9.87
N ALA A 28 1.85 -1.54 10.72
CA ALA A 28 0.61 -0.80 10.51
C ALA A 28 0.67 -0.01 9.19
N ALA A 29 -0.48 0.24 8.59
CA ALA A 29 -0.54 0.89 7.30
C ALA A 29 -1.82 1.73 7.10
N LEU A 30 -1.76 2.62 6.11
CA LEU A 30 -2.92 3.27 5.51
C LEU A 30 -3.18 2.70 4.13
N LEU A 31 -4.37 2.17 3.92
CA LEU A 31 -4.86 1.66 2.65
C LEU A 31 -5.73 2.71 1.98
N VAL A 32 -5.42 3.07 0.75
CA VAL A 32 -6.27 3.98 -0.06
C VAL A 32 -7.55 3.25 -0.49
N VAL A 33 -8.69 3.87 -0.24
CA VAL A 33 -10.01 3.36 -0.63
C VAL A 33 -10.65 4.31 -1.63
N GLY A 34 -10.78 3.85 -2.87
CA GLY A 34 -11.36 4.60 -3.97
C GLY A 34 -10.38 5.47 -4.77
N GLY A 35 -10.83 5.94 -5.93
CA GLY A 35 -10.04 6.75 -6.87
C GLY A 35 -8.91 5.98 -7.56
N ASP A 36 -8.02 6.73 -8.22
CA ASP A 36 -6.95 6.18 -9.06
C ASP A 36 -5.86 5.43 -8.26
N LEU A 37 -5.76 5.70 -6.95
CA LEU A 37 -4.81 5.03 -6.04
C LEU A 37 -5.46 3.92 -5.22
N ASN A 38 -6.69 3.49 -5.55
CA ASN A 38 -7.39 2.45 -4.81
C ASN A 38 -6.52 1.19 -4.62
N GLY A 39 -6.46 0.69 -3.40
CA GLY A 39 -5.65 -0.48 -3.04
C GLY A 39 -4.18 -0.15 -2.72
N THR A 40 -3.70 1.07 -2.98
CA THR A 40 -2.34 1.46 -2.58
C THR A 40 -2.20 1.46 -1.06
N ILE A 41 -1.09 0.93 -0.59
CA ILE A 41 -0.82 0.78 0.83
C ILE A 41 0.44 1.58 1.20
N PHE A 42 0.34 2.36 2.26
CA PHE A 42 1.43 3.12 2.82
C PHE A 42 1.76 2.62 4.23
N ASP A 43 2.97 2.11 4.41
CA ASP A 43 3.44 1.61 5.71
C ASP A 43 3.70 2.76 6.69
N LEU A 44 3.29 2.55 7.95
CA LEU A 44 3.50 3.47 9.06
C LEU A 44 4.71 3.05 9.90
N ASN A 45 5.92 3.15 9.29
CA ASN A 45 7.18 2.73 9.93
C ASN A 45 7.91 3.86 10.66
N LEU A 46 7.46 5.10 10.49
CA LEU A 46 8.10 6.28 11.08
C LEU A 46 7.36 6.71 12.34
N SER A 47 8.07 7.34 13.28
CA SER A 47 7.46 7.93 14.47
C SER A 47 6.37 8.95 14.15
N GLU A 48 6.54 9.64 13.02
CA GLU A 48 5.54 10.55 12.44
C GLU A 48 5.48 10.36 10.94
N THR A 49 4.28 10.17 10.40
CA THR A 49 3.99 10.06 8.97
C THR A 49 3.09 11.22 8.57
N THR A 50 3.62 12.15 7.79
CA THR A 50 2.87 13.31 7.28
C THR A 50 2.15 12.95 5.99
N VAL A 51 0.94 13.48 5.83
CA VAL A 51 0.07 13.25 4.65
C VAL A 51 -0.44 14.59 4.13
N GLY A 52 -0.30 14.80 2.85
CA GLY A 52 -0.75 16.05 2.21
C GLY A 52 -0.39 16.12 0.75
N ARG A 53 -0.72 17.25 0.10
CA ARG A 53 -0.51 17.43 -1.34
C ARG A 53 0.93 17.71 -1.73
N ASN A 54 1.73 18.32 -0.86
CA ASN A 54 3.13 18.60 -1.14
C ASN A 54 3.95 17.31 -1.25
N ALA A 55 4.93 17.32 -2.15
CA ALA A 55 5.83 16.19 -2.39
C ALA A 55 6.78 15.89 -1.22
N ASP A 56 6.97 16.83 -0.30
CA ASP A 56 7.78 16.69 0.93
C ASP A 56 7.05 15.97 2.08
N ASN A 57 5.75 15.64 1.92
CA ASN A 57 5.10 14.72 2.84
C ASN A 57 5.63 13.29 2.68
N VAL A 58 5.61 12.53 3.75
CA VAL A 58 5.91 11.08 3.71
C VAL A 58 4.94 10.36 2.77
N ILE A 59 3.67 10.77 2.79
CA ILE A 59 2.62 10.28 1.88
C ILE A 59 2.09 11.47 1.07
N PRO A 60 2.66 11.73 -0.12
CA PRO A 60 2.17 12.79 -1.00
C PRO A 60 0.92 12.34 -1.76
N LEU A 61 -0.18 13.08 -1.59
CA LEU A 61 -1.46 12.84 -2.25
C LEU A 61 -1.84 14.06 -3.08
N GLU A 62 -1.47 14.08 -4.36
CA GLU A 62 -1.63 15.21 -5.28
C GLU A 62 -3.07 15.33 -5.81
N PHE A 63 -4.06 15.47 -4.90
CA PHE A 63 -5.47 15.57 -5.26
C PHE A 63 -6.08 16.91 -4.85
N ASN A 64 -7.06 17.36 -5.62
CA ASN A 64 -7.82 18.54 -5.29
C ASN A 64 -8.57 18.38 -3.96
N GLY A 65 -8.60 19.45 -3.16
CA GLY A 65 -9.23 19.44 -1.85
C GLY A 65 -8.32 18.95 -0.71
N ILE A 66 -7.11 18.46 -1.01
CA ILE A 66 -6.10 18.10 -0.02
C ILE A 66 -5.18 19.30 0.22
N SER A 67 -4.95 19.66 1.48
CA SER A 67 -4.03 20.72 1.88
C SER A 67 -2.57 20.29 1.67
N ARG A 68 -1.64 21.26 1.55
CA ARG A 68 -0.20 20.99 1.39
C ARG A 68 0.32 20.04 2.46
N TYR A 69 0.00 20.33 3.71
CA TYR A 69 0.11 19.44 4.86
C TYR A 69 -1.31 19.28 5.40
N HIS A 70 -1.86 18.07 5.44
CA HIS A 70 -3.27 17.88 5.73
C HIS A 70 -3.50 17.27 7.11
N PHE A 71 -2.87 16.13 7.35
CA PHE A 71 -2.86 15.48 8.64
C PHE A 71 -1.56 14.70 8.84
N LYS A 72 -1.33 14.23 10.05
CA LYS A 72 -0.24 13.32 10.37
C LYS A 72 -0.71 12.14 11.21
N VAL A 73 -0.02 11.03 11.08
CA VAL A 73 -0.17 9.86 11.94
C VAL A 73 1.10 9.72 12.76
N CYS A 74 0.96 9.60 14.07
CA CYS A 74 2.09 9.44 14.98
C CYS A 74 1.97 8.13 15.75
N ILE A 75 3.10 7.49 16.05
CA ILE A 75 3.15 6.34 16.96
C ILE A 75 2.86 6.82 18.38
N LYS A 76 1.94 6.15 19.09
CA LYS A 76 1.63 6.40 20.49
C LYS A 76 1.46 5.07 21.24
N GLY A 77 2.47 4.71 22.04
CA GLY A 77 2.54 3.38 22.65
C GLY A 77 2.65 2.27 21.60
N GLU A 78 1.78 1.29 21.66
CA GLU A 78 1.72 0.21 20.66
C GLU A 78 0.81 0.51 19.45
N GLY A 79 0.16 1.68 19.46
CA GLY A 79 -0.80 2.08 18.41
C GLY A 79 -0.41 3.38 17.72
N HIS A 80 -1.39 3.96 17.04
CA HIS A 80 -1.23 5.21 16.30
C HIS A 80 -2.32 6.20 16.66
N ILE A 81 -1.99 7.48 16.59
CA ILE A 81 -2.94 8.59 16.63
C ILE A 81 -2.93 9.33 15.31
N VAL A 82 -4.04 9.95 14.97
CA VAL A 82 -4.20 10.88 13.85
C VAL A 82 -4.43 12.29 14.37
N VAL A 83 -3.80 13.27 13.70
CA VAL A 83 -3.88 14.71 14.07
C VAL A 83 -4.03 15.52 12.79
N ASP A 84 -5.06 16.35 12.71
CA ASP A 84 -5.21 17.35 11.64
C ASP A 84 -4.17 18.47 11.81
N THR A 85 -3.49 18.86 10.74
CA THR A 85 -2.42 19.88 10.78
C THR A 85 -2.92 21.28 10.36
N GLY A 86 -4.19 21.57 10.55
CA GLY A 86 -4.83 22.82 10.13
C GLY A 86 -5.27 22.78 8.66
N SER A 87 -5.79 21.65 8.23
CA SER A 87 -6.26 21.48 6.86
C SER A 87 -7.44 22.37 6.54
N ARG A 88 -7.53 22.87 5.28
CA ARG A 88 -8.60 23.78 4.84
C ARG A 88 -9.97 23.14 4.93
N ASN A 89 -10.10 21.89 4.48
CA ASN A 89 -11.37 21.17 4.39
C ASN A 89 -11.63 20.27 5.60
N GLY A 90 -10.67 20.14 6.51
CA GLY A 90 -10.72 19.24 7.66
C GLY A 90 -10.44 17.79 7.32
N THR A 91 -9.94 17.08 8.30
CA THR A 91 -9.79 15.61 8.30
C THR A 91 -11.01 15.01 9.01
N PHE A 92 -11.55 13.92 8.49
CA PHE A 92 -12.69 13.25 9.11
C PHE A 92 -12.32 11.82 9.47
N LEU A 93 -12.57 11.42 10.70
CA LEU A 93 -12.43 10.05 11.16
C LEU A 93 -13.83 9.41 11.29
N ASN A 94 -14.11 8.36 10.52
CA ASN A 94 -15.41 7.69 10.50
C ASN A 94 -16.58 8.69 10.29
N ASN A 95 -16.42 9.60 9.34
CA ASN A 95 -17.36 10.68 8.99
C ASN A 95 -17.56 11.77 10.07
N LYS A 96 -16.82 11.74 11.17
CA LYS A 96 -16.80 12.82 12.18
C LYS A 96 -15.56 13.67 11.97
N LYS A 97 -15.72 15.00 11.98
CA LYS A 97 -14.57 15.92 11.88
C LYS A 97 -13.61 15.68 13.03
N LEU A 98 -12.32 15.57 12.69
CA LEU A 98 -11.27 15.36 13.67
C LEU A 98 -11.05 16.65 14.49
N GLU A 99 -11.10 16.53 15.80
CA GLU A 99 -10.78 17.59 16.75
C GLU A 99 -9.68 17.08 17.68
N GLY A 100 -8.53 17.77 17.65
CA GLY A 100 -7.35 17.34 18.41
C GLY A 100 -6.72 16.06 17.86
N GLU A 101 -6.23 15.21 18.77
CA GLU A 101 -5.65 13.90 18.46
C GLU A 101 -6.64 12.78 18.80
N LEU A 102 -6.77 11.80 17.92
CA LEU A 102 -7.57 10.60 18.17
C LEU A 102 -6.78 9.32 17.90
N ASN A 103 -6.97 8.32 18.77
CA ASN A 103 -6.38 7.00 18.58
C ASN A 103 -7.05 6.31 17.39
N LEU A 104 -6.23 5.72 16.51
CA LEU A 104 -6.69 4.90 15.42
C LEU A 104 -6.97 3.47 15.87
N ARG A 105 -8.07 2.92 15.41
CA ARG A 105 -8.51 1.55 15.64
C ARG A 105 -8.61 0.80 14.32
N LYS A 106 -8.53 -0.51 14.35
CA LYS A 106 -8.73 -1.36 13.17
C LYS A 106 -9.96 -0.95 12.38
N GLY A 107 -9.76 -0.72 11.09
CA GLY A 107 -10.84 -0.40 10.15
C GLY A 107 -11.28 1.06 10.15
N ASP A 108 -10.69 1.93 10.98
CA ASP A 108 -10.99 3.36 10.96
C ASP A 108 -10.75 3.96 9.57
N MET A 109 -11.70 4.78 9.14
CA MET A 109 -11.66 5.47 7.86
C MET A 109 -11.31 6.94 8.06
N ILE A 110 -10.15 7.34 7.55
CA ILE A 110 -9.69 8.74 7.52
C ILE A 110 -10.06 9.32 6.16
N LYS A 111 -10.97 10.28 6.15
CA LYS A 111 -11.42 10.95 4.93
C LYS A 111 -10.83 12.35 4.83
N LEU A 112 -10.28 12.68 3.65
CA LEU A 112 -9.66 13.97 3.32
C LEU A 112 -10.02 14.36 1.89
N GLY A 113 -10.78 15.43 1.72
CA GLY A 113 -11.33 15.78 0.40
C GLY A 113 -12.20 14.66 -0.17
N SER A 114 -11.87 14.20 -1.38
CA SER A 114 -12.55 13.08 -2.06
C SER A 114 -11.93 11.71 -1.77
N MET A 115 -10.82 11.66 -1.03
CA MET A 115 -10.11 10.42 -0.73
C MET A 115 -10.48 9.87 0.64
N ALA A 116 -10.36 8.57 0.78
CA ALA A 116 -10.46 7.87 2.04
C ALA A 116 -9.28 6.92 2.23
N LEU A 117 -8.77 6.85 3.45
CA LEU A 117 -7.68 5.97 3.86
C LEU A 117 -8.19 5.08 4.99
N LYS A 118 -8.07 3.76 4.85
CA LYS A 118 -8.41 2.80 5.89
C LYS A 118 -7.17 2.49 6.72
N TYR A 119 -7.29 2.58 8.03
CA TYR A 119 -6.21 2.19 8.92
C TYR A 119 -6.20 0.69 9.14
N LEU A 120 -5.05 0.08 8.93
CA LEU A 120 -4.73 -1.32 9.21
C LEU A 120 -3.68 -1.35 10.33
N PRO A 121 -3.97 -1.87 11.53
CA PRO A 121 -2.99 -1.99 12.60
C PRO A 121 -1.90 -3.00 12.25
N LYS A 122 -0.80 -2.97 13.00
CA LYS A 122 0.26 -3.98 12.89
C LYS A 122 -0.34 -5.39 13.05
N GLY A 123 0.03 -6.27 12.16
CA GLY A 123 -0.41 -7.66 12.20
C GLY A 123 -1.84 -7.90 11.71
N ASP A 124 -2.46 -6.92 11.04
CA ASP A 124 -3.81 -7.10 10.49
C ASP A 124 -3.80 -8.12 9.33
N PRO A 125 -4.54 -9.24 9.43
CA PRO A 125 -4.61 -10.24 8.35
C PRO A 125 -5.15 -9.69 7.04
N GLU A 126 -5.99 -8.66 7.07
CA GLU A 126 -6.53 -7.99 5.89
C GLU A 126 -5.42 -7.45 4.99
N ARG A 127 -4.26 -7.07 5.59
CA ARG A 127 -3.09 -6.61 4.88
C ARG A 127 -2.58 -7.63 3.85
N LEU A 128 -2.53 -8.90 4.21
CA LEU A 128 -2.06 -9.97 3.31
C LEU A 128 -2.95 -10.13 2.09
N THR A 129 -4.24 -9.96 2.25
CA THR A 129 -5.20 -10.00 1.13
C THR A 129 -4.91 -8.88 0.13
N TYR A 130 -4.71 -7.64 0.62
CA TYR A 130 -4.37 -6.52 -0.25
C TYR A 130 -2.99 -6.65 -0.88
N ASP A 131 -1.97 -7.10 -0.13
CA ASP A 131 -0.63 -7.36 -0.68
C ASP A 131 -0.70 -8.37 -1.83
N LYS A 132 -1.49 -9.45 -1.68
CA LYS A 132 -1.70 -10.44 -2.73
C LYS A 132 -2.43 -9.87 -3.94
N LEU A 133 -3.52 -9.15 -3.74
CA LEU A 133 -4.26 -8.49 -4.81
C LEU A 133 -3.38 -7.47 -5.56
N GLN A 134 -2.56 -6.71 -4.85
CA GLN A 134 -1.60 -5.80 -5.47
C GLN A 134 -0.53 -6.54 -6.29
N LEU A 135 -0.01 -7.65 -5.77
CA LEU A 135 0.96 -8.46 -6.48
C LEU A 135 0.35 -8.98 -7.79
N GLU A 136 -0.85 -9.58 -7.73
CA GLU A 136 -1.58 -10.09 -8.90
C GLU A 136 -1.89 -8.99 -9.92
N ALA A 137 -2.31 -7.79 -9.46
CA ALA A 137 -2.60 -6.66 -10.35
C ALA A 137 -1.34 -6.05 -10.99
N ASN A 138 -0.17 -6.22 -10.37
CA ASN A 138 1.08 -5.60 -10.78
C ASN A 138 2.04 -6.56 -11.49
N THR A 139 1.73 -7.85 -11.57
CA THR A 139 2.57 -8.85 -12.25
C THR A 139 1.97 -9.26 -13.60
N ASP A 140 2.82 -9.66 -14.49
CA ASP A 140 2.46 -10.31 -15.75
C ASP A 140 2.24 -11.80 -15.52
N GLY A 141 1.10 -12.33 -15.98
CA GLY A 141 0.68 -13.70 -15.69
C GLY A 141 1.60 -14.78 -16.27
N HIS A 142 2.32 -14.49 -17.36
CA HIS A 142 3.22 -15.46 -18.01
C HIS A 142 4.61 -15.42 -17.41
N THR A 143 5.19 -14.23 -17.29
CA THR A 143 6.59 -14.06 -16.87
C THR A 143 6.79 -13.94 -15.38
N GLN A 144 5.73 -13.66 -14.62
CA GLN A 144 5.76 -13.34 -13.18
C GLN A 144 6.61 -12.10 -12.85
N CYS A 145 7.05 -11.34 -13.86
CA CYS A 145 7.69 -10.05 -13.70
C CYS A 145 6.64 -8.97 -13.43
N TYR A 146 7.06 -7.83 -12.92
CA TYR A 146 6.18 -6.68 -12.82
C TYR A 146 5.70 -6.23 -14.20
N ASN A 147 4.40 -5.91 -14.31
CA ASN A 147 3.81 -5.47 -15.56
C ASN A 147 4.14 -4.00 -15.89
N LYS A 148 3.79 -3.58 -17.11
CA LYS A 148 4.03 -2.21 -17.60
C LYS A 148 3.40 -1.13 -16.72
N THR A 149 2.22 -1.40 -16.13
CA THR A 149 1.53 -0.44 -15.25
C THR A 149 2.33 -0.21 -13.97
N TYR A 150 2.80 -1.28 -13.34
CA TYR A 150 3.66 -1.17 -12.16
C TYR A 150 4.95 -0.41 -12.49
N PHE A 151 5.62 -0.76 -13.60
CA PHE A 151 6.85 -0.10 -14.04
C PHE A 151 6.65 1.41 -14.20
N ASN A 152 5.60 1.84 -14.90
CA ASN A 152 5.32 3.26 -15.11
C ASN A 152 5.08 4.02 -13.80
N ASN A 153 4.37 3.42 -12.85
CA ASN A 153 4.12 4.01 -11.54
C ASN A 153 5.40 4.09 -10.71
N ALA A 154 6.18 3.01 -10.67
CA ALA A 154 7.42 2.92 -9.92
C ALA A 154 8.47 3.91 -10.44
N ILE A 155 8.70 3.98 -11.77
CA ILE A 155 9.68 4.90 -12.34
C ILE A 155 9.31 6.37 -12.08
N ASN A 156 8.02 6.72 -12.17
CA ASN A 156 7.57 8.08 -11.86
C ASN A 156 7.83 8.45 -10.39
N LEU A 157 7.62 7.52 -9.47
CA LEU A 157 7.88 7.72 -8.05
C LEU A 157 9.38 7.87 -7.78
N GLU A 158 10.22 6.99 -8.32
CA GLU A 158 11.67 7.03 -8.12
C GLU A 158 12.31 8.28 -8.76
N VAL A 159 11.81 8.73 -9.92
CA VAL A 159 12.24 10.01 -10.52
C VAL A 159 11.90 11.20 -9.62
N LYS A 160 10.70 11.22 -9.03
CA LYS A 160 10.32 12.28 -8.08
C LYS A 160 11.22 12.25 -6.85
N LYS A 161 11.44 11.08 -6.28
CA LYS A 161 12.30 10.87 -5.11
C LYS A 161 13.73 11.31 -5.37
N SER A 162 14.34 10.89 -6.48
CA SER A 162 15.68 11.29 -6.91
C SER A 162 15.81 12.83 -7.03
N LYS A 163 14.80 13.51 -7.59
CA LYS A 163 14.78 14.97 -7.68
C LYS A 163 14.73 15.67 -6.32
N VAL A 164 14.07 15.08 -5.32
CA VAL A 164 13.94 15.65 -3.97
C VAL A 164 15.17 15.36 -3.13
N THR A 165 15.67 14.11 -3.17
CA THR A 165 16.82 13.68 -2.34
C THR A 165 18.18 14.02 -2.95
N GLY A 166 18.25 14.27 -4.26
CA GLY A 166 19.51 14.39 -5.00
C GLY A 166 20.23 13.07 -5.24
N GLU A 167 19.65 11.95 -4.84
CA GLU A 167 20.22 10.62 -5.08
C GLU A 167 20.15 10.25 -6.57
N PRO A 168 21.22 9.68 -7.15
CA PRO A 168 21.22 9.30 -8.56
C PRO A 168 20.27 8.13 -8.82
N LEU A 169 19.55 8.19 -9.94
CA LEU A 169 18.70 7.11 -10.43
C LEU A 169 19.26 6.60 -11.76
N SER A 170 19.37 5.30 -11.91
CA SER A 170 19.78 4.65 -13.16
C SER A 170 18.69 3.69 -13.63
N LEU A 171 18.47 3.66 -14.94
CA LEU A 171 17.55 2.73 -15.58
C LEU A 171 18.33 1.86 -16.56
N ILE A 172 18.13 0.54 -16.48
CA ILE A 172 18.70 -0.42 -17.44
C ILE A 172 17.54 -0.94 -18.29
N LEU A 173 17.66 -0.79 -19.61
CA LEU A 173 16.76 -1.36 -20.58
C LEU A 173 17.53 -2.37 -21.43
N PHE A 174 16.97 -3.56 -21.57
CA PHE A 174 17.55 -4.59 -22.44
C PHE A 174 16.45 -5.28 -23.24
N ASP A 175 16.82 -5.83 -24.38
CA ASP A 175 15.95 -6.60 -25.28
C ASP A 175 16.72 -7.79 -25.82
N LEU A 176 16.00 -8.83 -26.26
CA LEU A 176 16.59 -10.02 -26.88
C LEU A 176 16.73 -9.83 -28.39
N ASP A 177 17.98 -9.82 -28.86
CA ASP A 177 18.25 -9.76 -30.28
C ASP A 177 17.66 -11.01 -30.99
N HIS A 178 17.01 -10.76 -32.13
CA HIS A 178 16.45 -11.81 -32.99
C HIS A 178 15.40 -12.72 -32.33
N PHE A 179 14.73 -12.26 -31.24
CA PHE A 179 13.72 -13.06 -30.51
C PHE A 179 12.62 -13.60 -31.43
N LYS A 180 12.21 -12.82 -32.46
CA LYS A 180 11.27 -13.30 -33.46
C LYS A 180 11.74 -14.56 -34.19
N ASN A 181 13.03 -14.62 -34.59
CA ASN A 181 13.59 -15.80 -35.27
C ASN A 181 13.61 -17.02 -34.37
N LEU A 182 13.78 -16.82 -33.06
CA LEU A 182 13.70 -17.88 -32.06
C LEU A 182 12.29 -18.47 -32.00
N ASN A 183 11.28 -17.62 -31.91
CA ASN A 183 9.88 -18.05 -31.89
C ASN A 183 9.43 -18.72 -33.20
N ASP A 184 9.88 -18.20 -34.33
CA ASP A 184 9.54 -18.78 -35.65
C ASP A 184 10.14 -20.18 -35.83
N ASN A 185 11.30 -20.49 -35.21
CA ASN A 185 11.97 -21.77 -35.29
C ASN A 185 11.52 -22.79 -34.24
N TYR A 186 11.15 -22.34 -33.02
CA TYR A 186 10.89 -23.23 -31.87
C TYR A 186 9.45 -23.17 -31.36
N GLY A 187 8.64 -22.27 -31.91
CA GLY A 187 7.24 -22.10 -31.50
C GLY A 187 7.07 -21.00 -30.44
N HIS A 188 5.80 -20.66 -30.20
CA HIS A 188 5.40 -19.75 -29.10
C HIS A 188 4.85 -20.63 -27.98
N ASP A 189 5.62 -20.85 -26.92
CA ASP A 189 5.13 -21.44 -25.66
C ASP A 189 4.66 -20.35 -24.69
#